data_0a81767c6bed49d6a53819de7124e627
#
_entry.id   0a81767c6bed49d6a53819de7124e627
#
_cell.length_a   1.000
_cell.length_b   1.000
_cell.length_c   1.000
_cell.angle_alpha   90.00
_cell.angle_beta   90.00
_cell.angle_gamma   90.00
#
_symmetry.space_group_name_H-M   'P 1'
#
loop_
_entity.id
_entity.type
_entity.pdbx_description
1 polymer ?
#
loop_
_entity_poly.entity_id
_entity_poly.type
_entity_poly.pdbx_seq_one_letter_code
_entity_poly.pdbx_strand_id
1 'polypeptide(L)'
;MSRPSAIQQPSPIFLVVGLLLAALSAGATPVRAQEFAPLLDSERRDLLHEALSGEIAKEHVIQITRHHRIQASRGYRDAAEYVLEQLRAYGFSEDEAWIESFPSDGRIHYQTWQSPSGWDMERAELRVVEPFDERLVGYPEIGMSLITYSNPGDITAELVFVGAGTRDSDYEGKDVAGKFVLATGYGGEVHRNAVLKHGAAAVVAYLDDYRAKEHPDIIQYTGMWPRPEELDDVTFGFNISNRQGERLRSLLESGERVVLHGQAEGIGLEPFYMDVVVARIPGSVRPEEELVFAAHLDHPK
;
A
#
# COMPACT_ATOMS: atom_id res chain seq x y z
N MET A 1 37.09 13.80 82.35
CA MET A 1 37.88 14.67 81.46
C MET A 1 37.66 14.26 80.05
N SER A 2 36.69 14.88 79.39
CA SER A 2 36.28 14.64 77.95
C SER A 2 36.98 15.67 77.13
N ARG A 3 37.67 15.22 76.06
CA ARG A 3 38.29 16.07 75.04
C ARG A 3 37.22 16.53 74.00
N PRO A 4 37.27 17.78 73.56
CA PRO A 4 36.35 18.24 72.52
C PRO A 4 36.83 17.75 71.13
N SER A 5 35.88 17.30 70.30
CA SER A 5 36.08 16.91 68.90
C SER A 5 36.40 18.13 68.08
N ALA A 6 37.44 18.07 67.26
CA ALA A 6 37.82 19.09 66.31
C ALA A 6 36.83 19.08 65.08
N ILE A 7 36.23 20.21 64.83
CA ILE A 7 35.45 20.43 63.63
C ILE A 7 36.43 20.56 62.47
N GLN A 8 36.38 19.60 61.51
CA GLN A 8 37.20 19.57 60.32
C GLN A 8 36.63 20.57 59.36
N GLN A 9 37.34 21.62 59.01
CA GLN A 9 36.94 22.59 58.00
C GLN A 9 37.01 21.94 56.59
N PRO A 10 36.03 22.19 55.71
CA PRO A 10 36.06 21.64 54.37
C PRO A 10 37.21 22.21 53.56
N SER A 11 37.91 21.38 52.81
CA SER A 11 39.02 21.73 51.94
C SER A 11 38.61 22.84 50.92
N PRO A 12 39.48 23.84 50.67
CA PRO A 12 39.15 24.92 49.72
C PRO A 12 38.82 24.44 48.30
N ILE A 13 39.26 23.22 47.95
CA ILE A 13 38.94 22.60 46.64
C ILE A 13 37.45 22.31 46.52
N PHE A 14 36.75 21.87 47.58
CA PHE A 14 35.31 21.64 47.53
C PHE A 14 34.49 22.91 47.44
N LEU A 15 34.99 24.02 47.99
CA LEU A 15 34.31 25.32 47.88
C LEU A 15 34.38 25.92 46.47
N VAL A 16 35.54 25.74 45.80
CA VAL A 16 35.73 26.21 44.42
C VAL A 16 34.91 25.39 43.41
N VAL A 17 34.84 24.06 43.60
CA VAL A 17 34.02 23.18 42.74
C VAL A 17 32.52 23.47 42.91
N GLY A 18 32.08 23.72 44.14
CA GLY A 18 30.68 24.10 44.39
C GLY A 18 30.28 25.44 43.76
N LEU A 19 31.17 26.44 43.80
CA LEU A 19 30.96 27.73 43.18
C LEU A 19 30.99 27.67 41.65
N LEU A 20 31.82 26.83 41.04
CA LEU A 20 31.85 26.59 39.58
C LEU A 20 30.57 25.88 39.09
N LEU A 21 30.08 24.90 39.83
CA LEU A 21 28.81 24.24 39.51
C LEU A 21 27.59 25.15 39.63
N ALA A 22 27.59 26.04 40.65
CA ALA A 22 26.53 27.03 40.81
C ALA A 22 26.57 28.13 39.74
N ALA A 23 27.75 28.50 39.25
CA ALA A 23 27.88 29.46 38.11
C ALA A 23 27.47 28.89 36.76
N LEU A 24 27.63 27.58 36.54
CA LEU A 24 27.16 26.87 35.35
C LEU A 24 25.65 26.69 35.32
N SER A 25 24.99 26.63 36.45
CA SER A 25 23.53 26.51 36.55
C SER A 25 22.81 27.88 36.47
N ALA A 26 23.49 28.98 36.73
CA ALA A 26 22.90 30.31 36.65
C ALA A 26 22.84 30.93 35.23
N GLY A 27 23.50 30.26 34.26
CA GLY A 27 23.53 30.69 32.86
C GLY A 27 22.55 29.98 31.90
N ALA A 28 21.84 28.94 32.38
CA ALA A 28 20.81 28.30 31.55
C ALA A 28 19.54 29.16 31.58
N THR A 29 19.44 30.09 30.64
CA THR A 29 18.15 30.67 30.29
C THR A 29 17.27 29.52 29.85
N PRO A 30 16.07 29.34 30.44
CA PRO A 30 15.14 28.35 29.92
C PRO A 30 14.90 28.70 28.45
N VAL A 31 15.25 27.75 27.56
CA VAL A 31 14.80 27.81 26.16
C VAL A 31 13.29 27.77 26.25
N ARG A 32 12.65 28.94 26.22
CA ARG A 32 11.21 28.99 26.02
C ARG A 32 10.97 28.31 24.71
N ALA A 33 10.29 27.17 24.74
CA ALA A 33 9.69 26.63 23.54
C ALA A 33 8.96 27.79 22.88
N GLN A 34 9.33 28.10 21.65
CA GLN A 34 8.67 29.16 20.88
C GLN A 34 7.23 28.68 20.75
N GLU A 35 6.32 29.27 21.54
CA GLU A 35 4.90 29.06 21.36
C GLU A 35 4.58 29.60 19.97
N PHE A 36 4.45 28.73 19.00
CA PHE A 36 3.91 29.14 17.71
C PHE A 36 2.51 29.68 17.96
N ALA A 37 2.29 30.92 17.58
CA ALA A 37 0.95 31.49 17.60
C ALA A 37 0.03 30.53 16.82
N PRO A 38 -1.11 30.14 17.39
CA PRO A 38 -2.03 29.26 16.68
C PRO A 38 -2.45 29.91 15.37
N LEU A 39 -2.44 29.17 14.27
CA LEU A 39 -2.84 29.64 12.93
C LEU A 39 -4.28 30.13 12.92
N LEU A 40 -5.12 29.63 13.83
CA LEU A 40 -6.51 30.01 14.00
C LEU A 40 -6.72 30.59 15.40
N ASP A 41 -7.55 31.60 15.51
CA ASP A 41 -8.06 32.05 16.80
C ASP A 41 -8.91 30.96 17.49
N SER A 42 -9.16 31.12 18.78
CA SER A 42 -9.90 30.12 19.57
C SER A 42 -11.32 29.88 19.04
N GLU A 43 -12.01 30.93 18.61
CA GLU A 43 -13.39 30.86 18.15
C GLU A 43 -13.50 29.98 16.87
N ARG A 44 -12.62 30.24 15.89
CA ARG A 44 -12.58 29.41 14.65
C ARG A 44 -12.15 28.00 14.92
N ARG A 45 -11.20 27.78 15.80
CA ARG A 45 -10.78 26.45 16.20
C ARG A 45 -11.90 25.68 16.87
N ASP A 46 -12.64 26.29 17.79
CA ASP A 46 -13.74 25.67 18.51
C ASP A 46 -14.89 25.35 17.54
N LEU A 47 -15.20 26.23 16.59
CA LEU A 47 -16.16 25.99 15.52
C LEU A 47 -15.75 24.78 14.65
N LEU A 48 -14.48 24.67 14.27
CA LEU A 48 -13.99 23.51 13.52
C LEU A 48 -14.09 22.21 14.33
N HIS A 49 -13.77 22.25 15.63
CA HIS A 49 -13.92 21.08 16.49
C HIS A 49 -15.37 20.61 16.63
N GLU A 50 -16.32 21.55 16.65
CA GLU A 50 -17.75 21.26 16.69
C GLU A 50 -18.27 20.71 15.35
N ALA A 51 -17.77 21.27 14.23
CA ALA A 51 -18.19 20.86 12.88
C ALA A 51 -17.57 19.53 12.41
N LEU A 52 -16.35 19.19 12.86
CA LEU A 52 -15.65 17.96 12.45
C LEU A 52 -16.23 16.75 13.18
N SER A 53 -16.57 15.73 12.42
CA SER A 53 -17.09 14.46 12.94
C SER A 53 -16.24 13.28 12.48
N GLY A 54 -15.56 12.63 13.42
CA GLY A 54 -14.85 11.38 13.16
C GLY A 54 -15.77 10.23 12.76
N GLU A 55 -17.02 10.23 13.22
CA GLU A 55 -18.02 9.25 12.85
C GLU A 55 -18.39 9.35 11.37
N ILE A 56 -18.63 10.57 10.86
CA ILE A 56 -18.93 10.82 9.46
C ILE A 56 -17.70 10.46 8.60
N ALA A 57 -16.50 10.86 9.00
CA ALA A 57 -15.28 10.51 8.29
C ALA A 57 -15.08 8.99 8.19
N LYS A 58 -15.33 8.26 9.28
CA LYS A 58 -15.27 6.79 9.31
C LYS A 58 -16.30 6.17 8.37
N GLU A 59 -17.54 6.70 8.34
CA GLU A 59 -18.57 6.18 7.44
C GLU A 59 -18.17 6.36 5.97
N HIS A 60 -17.61 7.51 5.60
CA HIS A 60 -17.09 7.70 4.24
C HIS A 60 -15.98 6.71 3.89
N VAL A 61 -15.04 6.45 4.81
CA VAL A 61 -14.00 5.44 4.61
C VAL A 61 -14.64 4.06 4.39
N ILE A 62 -15.66 3.68 5.19
CA ILE A 62 -16.37 2.40 5.03
C ILE A 62 -17.00 2.30 3.64
N GLN A 63 -17.66 3.34 3.16
CA GLN A 63 -18.29 3.33 1.83
C GLN A 63 -17.23 3.27 0.70
N ILE A 64 -16.19 4.10 0.78
CA ILE A 64 -15.09 4.12 -0.19
C ILE A 64 -14.39 2.76 -0.25
N THR A 65 -14.17 2.10 0.87
CA THR A 65 -13.46 0.79 0.92
C THR A 65 -14.27 -0.38 0.37
N ARG A 66 -15.54 -0.19 0.02
CA ARG A 66 -16.34 -1.22 -0.69
C ARG A 66 -15.84 -1.46 -2.11
N HIS A 67 -15.17 -0.49 -2.69
CA HIS A 67 -14.63 -0.55 -4.05
C HIS A 67 -13.15 -1.00 -4.04
N HIS A 68 -12.79 -1.87 -5.00
CA HIS A 68 -11.39 -2.22 -5.24
C HIS A 68 -10.79 -1.14 -6.14
N ARG A 69 -10.11 -0.16 -5.55
CA ARG A 69 -9.74 1.11 -6.17
C ARG A 69 -8.32 1.09 -6.72
N ILE A 70 -8.05 0.19 -7.66
CA ILE A 70 -6.80 0.25 -8.42
C ILE A 70 -6.88 1.43 -9.38
N GLN A 71 -5.79 2.17 -9.50
CA GLN A 71 -5.72 3.34 -10.39
C GLN A 71 -6.22 2.98 -11.78
N ALA A 72 -7.04 3.85 -12.37
CA ALA A 72 -7.66 3.66 -13.67
C ALA A 72 -8.45 2.34 -13.80
N SER A 73 -9.25 1.99 -12.78
CA SER A 73 -10.21 0.87 -12.81
C SER A 73 -11.64 1.34 -12.62
N ARG A 74 -12.62 0.49 -12.92
CA ARG A 74 -14.03 0.77 -12.63
C ARG A 74 -14.26 1.05 -11.14
N GLY A 75 -13.69 0.24 -10.25
CA GLY A 75 -13.84 0.44 -8.81
C GLY A 75 -13.23 1.76 -8.32
N TYR A 76 -12.20 2.27 -8.98
CA TYR A 76 -11.66 3.60 -8.72
C TYR A 76 -12.66 4.69 -9.15
N ARG A 77 -13.25 4.56 -10.34
CA ARG A 77 -14.30 5.44 -10.86
C ARG A 77 -15.51 5.48 -9.95
N ASP A 78 -16.02 4.32 -9.53
CA ASP A 78 -17.18 4.20 -8.64
C ASP A 78 -16.93 4.92 -7.30
N ALA A 79 -15.71 4.81 -6.75
CA ALA A 79 -15.34 5.52 -5.53
C ALA A 79 -15.24 7.04 -5.74
N ALA A 80 -14.73 7.48 -6.89
CA ALA A 80 -14.69 8.90 -7.25
C ALA A 80 -16.10 9.49 -7.39
N GLU A 81 -17.02 8.76 -8.02
CA GLU A 81 -18.43 9.14 -8.14
C GLU A 81 -19.10 9.24 -6.78
N TYR A 82 -18.88 8.26 -5.88
CA TYR A 82 -19.36 8.34 -4.51
C TYR A 82 -18.87 9.61 -3.79
N VAL A 83 -17.57 9.94 -3.90
CA VAL A 83 -17.03 11.16 -3.27
C VAL A 83 -17.69 12.41 -3.85
N LEU A 84 -17.87 12.48 -5.17
CA LEU A 84 -18.56 13.60 -5.82
C LEU A 84 -20.01 13.73 -5.36
N GLU A 85 -20.75 12.63 -5.25
CA GLU A 85 -22.11 12.62 -4.73
C GLU A 85 -22.19 13.16 -3.30
N GLN A 86 -21.23 12.80 -2.44
CA GLN A 86 -21.19 13.33 -1.07
C GLN A 86 -20.89 14.84 -1.05
N LEU A 87 -19.98 15.33 -1.89
CA LEU A 87 -19.75 16.77 -2.03
C LEU A 87 -21.01 17.51 -2.47
N ARG A 88 -21.78 16.94 -3.42
CA ARG A 88 -23.09 17.48 -3.81
C ARG A 88 -24.08 17.51 -2.65
N ALA A 89 -24.15 16.43 -1.87
CA ALA A 89 -25.01 16.34 -0.70
C ALA A 89 -24.65 17.37 0.38
N TYR A 90 -23.37 17.76 0.45
CA TYR A 90 -22.89 18.83 1.32
C TYR A 90 -23.07 20.24 0.76
N GLY A 91 -23.67 20.37 -0.42
CA GLY A 91 -24.09 21.65 -0.98
C GLY A 91 -23.14 22.25 -2.03
N PHE A 92 -22.09 21.55 -2.45
CA PHE A 92 -21.28 21.99 -3.58
C PHE A 92 -22.09 21.97 -4.87
N SER A 93 -22.04 23.06 -5.62
CA SER A 93 -22.65 23.16 -6.94
C SER A 93 -21.83 22.42 -8.02
N GLU A 94 -22.36 22.33 -9.25
CA GLU A 94 -21.64 21.71 -10.37
C GLU A 94 -20.37 22.47 -10.76
N ASP A 95 -20.34 23.75 -10.53
CA ASP A 95 -19.18 24.59 -10.79
C ASP A 95 -18.13 24.53 -9.67
N GLU A 96 -18.49 24.03 -8.51
CA GLU A 96 -17.63 23.97 -7.33
C GLU A 96 -17.04 22.59 -7.06
N ALA A 97 -17.64 21.52 -7.56
CA ALA A 97 -17.06 20.18 -7.47
C ALA A 97 -17.31 19.38 -8.76
N TRP A 98 -16.31 18.64 -9.22
CA TRP A 98 -16.39 17.85 -10.45
C TRP A 98 -15.35 16.72 -10.44
N ILE A 99 -15.39 15.86 -11.45
CA ILE A 99 -14.35 14.88 -11.71
C ILE A 99 -13.56 15.31 -12.94
N GLU A 100 -12.24 15.40 -12.81
CA GLU A 100 -11.32 15.51 -13.93
C GLU A 100 -10.80 14.13 -14.29
N SER A 101 -10.96 13.75 -15.57
CA SER A 101 -10.59 12.42 -16.06
C SER A 101 -9.35 12.51 -16.95
N PHE A 102 -8.28 11.86 -16.54
CA PHE A 102 -7.00 11.84 -17.26
C PHE A 102 -6.80 10.48 -17.92
N PRO A 103 -6.60 10.41 -19.25
CA PRO A 103 -6.30 9.15 -19.94
C PRO A 103 -5.12 8.42 -19.30
N SER A 104 -5.23 7.10 -19.15
CA SER A 104 -4.23 6.27 -18.47
C SER A 104 -4.09 4.93 -19.20
N ASP A 105 -2.96 4.73 -19.89
CA ASP A 105 -2.71 3.59 -20.77
C ASP A 105 -1.36 2.90 -20.50
N GLY A 106 -0.65 3.31 -19.45
CA GLY A 106 0.67 2.82 -19.13
C GLY A 106 1.81 3.46 -19.96
N ARG A 107 1.51 4.40 -20.86
CA ARG A 107 2.49 5.04 -21.75
C ARG A 107 2.47 6.57 -21.70
N ILE A 108 1.33 7.16 -21.36
CA ILE A 108 1.17 8.61 -21.27
C ILE A 108 1.98 9.17 -20.11
N HIS A 109 2.66 10.29 -20.36
CA HIS A 109 3.38 11.03 -19.32
C HIS A 109 2.67 12.35 -19.01
N TYR A 110 2.43 12.57 -17.74
CA TYR A 110 2.02 13.85 -17.18
C TYR A 110 3.23 14.47 -16.50
N GLN A 111 3.93 15.35 -17.21
CA GLN A 111 5.24 15.91 -16.84
C GLN A 111 6.28 14.78 -16.64
N THR A 112 6.74 14.56 -15.42
CA THR A 112 7.74 13.54 -15.06
C THR A 112 7.12 12.23 -14.60
N TRP A 113 5.80 12.15 -14.47
CA TRP A 113 5.09 10.98 -14.00
C TRP A 113 4.44 10.22 -15.18
N GLN A 114 4.68 8.92 -15.23
CA GLN A 114 4.07 8.02 -16.19
C GLN A 114 2.78 7.46 -15.63
N SER A 115 1.70 7.54 -16.40
CA SER A 115 0.41 6.96 -16.02
C SER A 115 0.51 5.43 -15.93
N PRO A 116 -0.18 4.77 -14.98
CA PRO A 116 -0.32 3.32 -15.01
C PRO A 116 -1.18 2.90 -16.22
N SER A 117 -1.16 1.62 -16.57
CA SER A 117 -2.20 1.09 -17.46
C SER A 117 -3.55 1.11 -16.73
N GLY A 118 -4.63 1.33 -17.47
CA GLY A 118 -5.95 0.98 -16.96
C GLY A 118 -6.04 -0.53 -16.75
N TRP A 119 -6.88 -0.95 -15.81
CA TRP A 119 -7.00 -2.36 -15.45
C TRP A 119 -8.38 -2.67 -14.85
N ASP A 120 -8.96 -3.78 -15.30
CA ASP A 120 -10.21 -4.25 -14.72
C ASP A 120 -10.38 -5.76 -14.86
N MET A 121 -10.81 -6.41 -13.76
CA MET A 121 -11.05 -7.84 -13.71
C MET A 121 -12.39 -8.15 -13.05
N GLU A 122 -13.07 -9.17 -13.52
CA GLU A 122 -14.38 -9.57 -13.02
C GLU A 122 -14.28 -10.71 -12.01
N ARG A 123 -13.46 -11.72 -12.32
CA ARG A 123 -13.34 -12.91 -11.51
C ARG A 123 -11.95 -13.54 -11.65
N ALA A 124 -11.45 -14.13 -10.55
CA ALA A 124 -10.31 -15.03 -10.62
C ALA A 124 -10.38 -16.07 -9.50
N GLU A 125 -9.80 -17.24 -9.75
CA GLU A 125 -9.71 -18.33 -8.78
C GLU A 125 -8.39 -19.08 -8.93
N LEU A 126 -7.79 -19.45 -7.80
CA LEU A 126 -6.65 -20.35 -7.72
C LEU A 126 -7.03 -21.59 -6.91
N ARG A 127 -6.77 -22.76 -7.47
CA ARG A 127 -7.03 -24.07 -6.85
C ARG A 127 -5.79 -24.96 -6.91
N VAL A 128 -5.60 -25.78 -5.88
CA VAL A 128 -4.78 -26.99 -5.99
C VAL A 128 -5.65 -28.06 -6.64
N VAL A 129 -5.14 -28.76 -7.65
CA VAL A 129 -5.82 -29.89 -8.29
C VAL A 129 -5.09 -31.23 -8.06
N GLU A 130 -3.82 -31.17 -7.71
CA GLU A 130 -3.03 -32.31 -7.23
C GLU A 130 -2.08 -31.82 -6.13
N PRO A 131 -1.85 -32.59 -5.06
CA PRO A 131 -2.31 -33.96 -4.78
C PRO A 131 -3.72 -34.04 -4.15
N PHE A 132 -4.40 -32.93 -3.97
CA PHE A 132 -5.77 -32.82 -3.45
C PHE A 132 -6.50 -31.70 -4.19
N ASP A 133 -7.84 -31.70 -4.12
CA ASP A 133 -8.64 -30.63 -4.71
C ASP A 133 -9.04 -29.62 -3.62
N GLU A 134 -8.53 -28.37 -3.72
CA GLU A 134 -8.80 -27.30 -2.74
C GLU A 134 -8.74 -25.93 -3.41
N ARG A 135 -9.76 -25.11 -3.21
CA ARG A 135 -9.74 -23.68 -3.54
C ARG A 135 -8.85 -22.93 -2.54
N LEU A 136 -7.85 -22.21 -3.03
CA LEU A 136 -6.95 -21.41 -2.20
C LEU A 136 -7.47 -19.99 -1.99
N VAL A 137 -7.78 -19.31 -3.08
CA VAL A 137 -8.22 -17.90 -3.08
C VAL A 137 -9.15 -17.62 -4.25
N GLY A 138 -9.88 -16.51 -4.17
CA GLY A 138 -10.75 -16.01 -5.24
C GLY A 138 -10.95 -14.50 -5.18
N TYR A 139 -11.04 -13.89 -6.34
CA TYR A 139 -11.37 -12.50 -6.60
C TYR A 139 -12.81 -12.43 -7.17
N PRO A 140 -13.69 -11.51 -6.78
CA PRO A 140 -13.42 -10.34 -5.93
C PRO A 140 -13.63 -10.55 -4.43
N GLU A 141 -13.95 -11.76 -3.93
CA GLU A 141 -14.21 -11.99 -2.49
C GLU A 141 -13.04 -11.50 -1.63
N ILE A 142 -11.82 -11.75 -2.11
CA ILE A 142 -10.58 -11.22 -1.53
C ILE A 142 -9.91 -10.40 -2.62
N GLY A 143 -10.12 -9.09 -2.63
CA GLY A 143 -9.62 -8.21 -3.70
C GLY A 143 -8.11 -8.28 -3.90
N MET A 144 -7.34 -8.50 -2.83
CA MET A 144 -5.88 -8.64 -2.91
C MET A 144 -5.41 -10.01 -3.37
N SER A 145 -6.30 -11.00 -3.57
CA SER A 145 -5.92 -12.35 -4.02
C SER A 145 -5.40 -12.41 -5.45
N LEU A 146 -5.86 -11.54 -6.32
CA LEU A 146 -5.32 -11.37 -7.67
C LEU A 146 -4.24 -10.29 -7.65
N ILE A 147 -3.06 -10.58 -8.18
CA ILE A 147 -2.00 -9.57 -8.32
C ILE A 147 -2.51 -8.51 -9.30
N THR A 148 -2.53 -7.24 -8.87
CA THR A 148 -3.06 -6.15 -9.70
C THR A 148 -2.29 -6.00 -11.00
N TYR A 149 -2.96 -5.54 -12.04
CA TYR A 149 -2.46 -5.47 -13.42
C TYR A 149 -2.20 -6.84 -14.06
N SER A 150 -2.85 -7.91 -13.58
CA SER A 150 -2.91 -9.20 -14.27
C SER A 150 -3.77 -9.13 -15.53
N ASN A 151 -3.41 -9.87 -16.58
CA ASN A 151 -4.26 -10.12 -17.72
C ASN A 151 -5.15 -11.38 -17.51
N PRO A 152 -6.23 -11.56 -18.28
CA PRO A 152 -7.01 -12.79 -18.28
C PRO A 152 -6.19 -14.00 -18.66
N GLY A 153 -6.54 -15.17 -18.11
CA GLY A 153 -5.91 -16.44 -18.42
C GLY A 153 -6.59 -17.62 -17.75
N ASP A 154 -6.34 -18.82 -18.28
CA ASP A 154 -6.84 -20.10 -17.74
C ASP A 154 -5.76 -21.17 -17.95
N ILE A 155 -5.13 -21.61 -16.88
CA ILE A 155 -3.95 -22.48 -16.92
C ILE A 155 -4.03 -23.54 -15.84
N THR A 156 -3.73 -24.79 -16.21
CA THR A 156 -3.43 -25.88 -15.28
C THR A 156 -1.99 -26.31 -15.48
N ALA A 157 -1.15 -26.16 -14.47
CA ALA A 157 0.27 -26.47 -14.56
C ALA A 157 0.88 -26.84 -13.20
N GLU A 158 2.08 -27.45 -13.25
CA GLU A 158 2.86 -27.75 -12.05
C GLU A 158 3.33 -26.48 -11.35
N LEU A 159 3.52 -26.57 -10.04
CA LEU A 159 4.05 -25.52 -9.19
C LEU A 159 5.54 -25.77 -8.89
N VAL A 160 6.37 -24.74 -9.02
CA VAL A 160 7.80 -24.77 -8.70
C VAL A 160 8.12 -23.68 -7.69
N PHE A 161 8.74 -24.02 -6.56
CA PHE A 161 9.21 -23.04 -5.59
C PHE A 161 10.60 -22.52 -5.96
N VAL A 162 10.75 -21.21 -6.03
CA VAL A 162 12.00 -20.55 -6.44
C VAL A 162 12.69 -19.71 -5.33
N GLY A 163 12.15 -19.73 -4.12
CA GLY A 163 12.65 -18.88 -3.03
C GLY A 163 12.06 -17.47 -3.14
N ALA A 164 12.89 -16.42 -3.12
CA ALA A 164 12.40 -15.06 -3.29
C ALA A 164 11.89 -14.79 -4.72
N GLY A 165 12.48 -15.40 -5.72
CA GLY A 165 12.09 -15.25 -7.12
C GLY A 165 12.39 -13.89 -7.74
N THR A 166 13.26 -13.10 -7.11
CA THR A 166 13.57 -11.73 -7.54
C THR A 166 14.92 -11.60 -8.26
N ARG A 167 15.72 -12.67 -8.28
CA ARG A 167 17.05 -12.72 -8.90
C ARG A 167 17.15 -13.88 -9.86
N ASP A 168 17.98 -13.75 -10.90
CA ASP A 168 18.22 -14.82 -11.85
C ASP A 168 18.78 -16.09 -11.16
N SER A 169 19.59 -15.94 -10.11
CA SER A 169 20.08 -17.07 -9.31
C SER A 169 19.00 -17.91 -8.62
N ASP A 170 17.83 -17.34 -8.38
CA ASP A 170 16.71 -18.05 -7.75
C ASP A 170 16.13 -19.13 -8.70
N TYR A 171 16.41 -19.05 -9.99
CA TYR A 171 15.95 -19.93 -11.06
C TYR A 171 17.00 -20.94 -11.52
N GLU A 172 18.25 -20.85 -11.05
CA GLU A 172 19.32 -21.77 -11.44
C GLU A 172 18.95 -23.24 -11.12
N GLY A 173 19.05 -24.09 -12.13
CA GLY A 173 18.72 -25.51 -12.02
C GLY A 173 17.23 -25.83 -11.87
N LYS A 174 16.33 -24.86 -12.06
CA LYS A 174 14.87 -25.05 -11.97
C LYS A 174 14.23 -24.92 -13.35
N ASP A 175 13.41 -25.89 -13.70
CA ASP A 175 12.58 -25.84 -14.90
C ASP A 175 11.23 -25.19 -14.54
N VAL A 176 11.07 -23.89 -14.90
CA VAL A 176 9.87 -23.11 -14.63
C VAL A 176 9.04 -22.81 -15.88
N ALA A 177 9.56 -23.12 -17.06
CA ALA A 177 8.88 -22.80 -18.32
C ALA A 177 7.49 -23.45 -18.39
N GLY A 178 6.45 -22.63 -18.63
CA GLY A 178 5.06 -23.06 -18.69
C GLY A 178 4.45 -23.53 -17.36
N LYS A 179 5.11 -23.27 -16.23
CA LYS A 179 4.65 -23.68 -14.89
C LYS A 179 4.24 -22.48 -14.03
N PHE A 180 3.53 -22.75 -12.93
CA PHE A 180 3.36 -21.79 -11.87
C PHE A 180 4.65 -21.65 -11.05
N VAL A 181 5.00 -20.42 -10.72
CA VAL A 181 6.13 -20.14 -9.82
C VAL A 181 5.60 -19.69 -8.48
N LEU A 182 5.95 -20.42 -7.40
CA LEU A 182 5.72 -20.02 -6.01
C LEU A 182 6.95 -19.23 -5.50
N ALA A 183 6.73 -18.03 -4.97
CA ALA A 183 7.82 -17.19 -4.49
C ALA A 183 7.41 -16.34 -3.27
N THR A 184 8.41 -15.95 -2.46
CA THR A 184 8.21 -15.06 -1.29
C THR A 184 8.46 -13.59 -1.60
N GLY A 185 8.89 -13.27 -2.82
CA GLY A 185 9.13 -11.90 -3.28
C GLY A 185 7.86 -11.16 -3.70
N TYR A 186 8.01 -9.86 -3.96
CA TYR A 186 6.94 -9.01 -4.46
C TYR A 186 6.51 -9.44 -5.86
N GLY A 187 5.18 -9.67 -6.04
CA GLY A 187 4.63 -10.31 -7.24
C GLY A 187 5.10 -9.73 -8.57
N GLY A 188 5.20 -8.41 -8.70
CA GLY A 188 5.68 -7.77 -9.93
C GLY A 188 7.15 -8.04 -10.25
N GLU A 189 8.02 -8.10 -9.24
CA GLU A 189 9.44 -8.46 -9.43
C GLU A 189 9.57 -9.93 -9.80
N VAL A 190 8.79 -10.79 -9.12
CA VAL A 190 8.75 -12.21 -9.44
C VAL A 190 8.24 -12.43 -10.86
N HIS A 191 7.18 -11.72 -11.28
CA HIS A 191 6.63 -11.83 -12.64
C HIS A 191 7.68 -11.47 -13.70
N ARG A 192 8.42 -10.36 -13.53
CA ARG A 192 9.49 -9.98 -14.48
C ARG A 192 10.56 -11.06 -14.61
N ASN A 193 10.94 -11.69 -13.52
CA ASN A 193 11.94 -12.75 -13.57
C ASN A 193 11.32 -14.07 -14.04
N ALA A 194 10.26 -14.57 -13.39
CA ALA A 194 9.66 -15.85 -13.71
C ALA A 194 9.07 -15.91 -15.11
N VAL A 195 8.21 -14.95 -15.44
CA VAL A 195 7.43 -14.96 -16.69
C VAL A 195 8.24 -14.36 -17.84
N LEU A 196 8.67 -13.10 -17.73
CA LEU A 196 9.27 -12.40 -18.87
C LEU A 196 10.66 -12.92 -19.23
N LYS A 197 11.45 -13.44 -18.26
CA LYS A 197 12.80 -13.95 -18.54
C LYS A 197 12.86 -15.49 -18.65
N HIS A 198 12.16 -16.20 -17.77
CA HIS A 198 12.27 -17.67 -17.67
C HIS A 198 11.06 -18.44 -18.21
N GLY A 199 10.05 -17.73 -18.78
CA GLY A 199 8.93 -18.36 -19.49
C GLY A 199 7.92 -19.08 -18.60
N ALA A 200 7.85 -18.77 -17.31
CA ALA A 200 6.80 -19.30 -16.44
C ALA A 200 5.41 -18.85 -16.92
N ALA A 201 4.39 -19.67 -16.67
CA ALA A 201 3.04 -19.40 -17.10
C ALA A 201 2.36 -18.31 -16.22
N ALA A 202 2.55 -18.41 -14.91
CA ALA A 202 1.95 -17.48 -13.94
C ALA A 202 2.71 -17.48 -12.60
N VAL A 203 2.38 -16.55 -11.74
CA VAL A 203 3.02 -16.35 -10.44
C VAL A 203 2.04 -16.60 -9.30
N VAL A 204 2.52 -17.24 -8.23
CA VAL A 204 1.86 -17.32 -6.94
C VAL A 204 2.80 -16.72 -5.89
N ALA A 205 2.46 -15.55 -5.37
CA ALA A 205 3.26 -14.82 -4.40
C ALA A 205 2.69 -14.99 -2.99
N TYR A 206 3.56 -15.19 -2.02
CA TYR A 206 3.24 -15.06 -0.61
C TYR A 206 4.39 -14.35 0.11
N LEU A 207 4.10 -13.30 0.86
CA LEU A 207 5.14 -12.55 1.52
C LEU A 207 5.56 -13.24 2.84
N ASP A 208 6.87 -13.23 3.12
CA ASP A 208 7.47 -13.76 4.37
C ASP A 208 8.09 -12.60 5.17
N ASP A 209 7.32 -11.54 5.39
CA ASP A 209 7.72 -10.40 6.20
C ASP A 209 7.24 -10.52 7.67
N TYR A 210 7.45 -9.48 8.47
CA TYR A 210 7.02 -9.48 9.88
C TYR A 210 5.51 -9.57 10.03
N ARG A 211 4.72 -8.98 9.09
CA ARG A 211 3.24 -9.04 9.12
C ARG A 211 2.74 -10.45 8.87
N ALA A 212 3.39 -11.15 7.93
CA ALA A 212 3.09 -12.54 7.65
C ALA A 212 3.31 -13.45 8.87
N LYS A 213 4.32 -13.15 9.68
CA LYS A 213 4.62 -13.90 10.92
C LYS A 213 3.60 -13.64 12.03
N GLU A 214 3.17 -12.39 12.17
CA GLU A 214 2.15 -12.01 13.15
C GLU A 214 0.74 -12.43 12.72
N HIS A 215 0.46 -12.38 11.41
CA HIS A 215 -0.86 -12.64 10.82
C HIS A 215 -0.75 -13.57 9.60
N PRO A 216 -0.46 -14.86 9.78
CA PRO A 216 -0.14 -15.77 8.68
C PRO A 216 -1.31 -16.07 7.73
N ASP A 217 -2.52 -15.69 8.07
CA ASP A 217 -3.71 -15.91 7.25
C ASP A 217 -4.11 -14.68 6.41
N ILE A 218 -3.47 -13.53 6.61
CA ILE A 218 -3.75 -12.38 5.76
C ILE A 218 -3.10 -12.54 4.38
N ILE A 219 -3.80 -12.03 3.36
CA ILE A 219 -3.27 -11.90 2.01
C ILE A 219 -2.79 -10.47 1.85
N GLN A 220 -1.52 -10.30 1.54
CA GLN A 220 -0.91 -8.98 1.37
C GLN A 220 -0.95 -8.56 -0.10
N TYR A 221 -1.07 -7.26 -0.31
CA TYR A 221 -1.05 -6.67 -1.63
C TYR A 221 0.31 -6.82 -2.32
N THR A 222 0.27 -7.24 -3.59
CA THR A 222 1.33 -7.00 -4.56
C THR A 222 0.73 -6.60 -5.90
N GLY A 223 1.49 -5.90 -6.74
CA GLY A 223 1.06 -5.47 -8.07
C GLY A 223 2.16 -5.74 -9.10
N MET A 224 1.79 -5.97 -10.34
CA MET A 224 2.77 -6.21 -11.41
C MET A 224 3.45 -4.92 -11.86
N TRP A 225 2.71 -3.82 -11.89
CA TRP A 225 3.22 -2.50 -12.29
C TRP A 225 4.08 -2.57 -13.55
N PRO A 226 3.49 -3.02 -14.68
CA PRO A 226 4.24 -3.25 -15.90
C PRO A 226 4.77 -1.94 -16.47
N ARG A 227 5.97 -2.01 -17.04
CA ARG A 227 6.53 -0.91 -17.83
C ARG A 227 5.88 -0.89 -19.21
N PRO A 228 6.01 0.23 -19.97
CA PRO A 228 5.43 0.32 -21.32
C PRO A 228 5.79 -0.82 -22.26
N GLU A 229 7.04 -1.28 -22.17
CA GLU A 229 7.56 -2.38 -22.97
C GLU A 229 7.12 -3.78 -22.51
N GLU A 230 6.56 -3.89 -21.31
CA GLU A 230 6.13 -5.16 -20.69
C GLU A 230 4.62 -5.41 -20.84
N LEU A 231 3.84 -4.39 -21.24
CA LEU A 231 2.37 -4.43 -21.20
C LEU A 231 1.76 -5.59 -22.01
N ASP A 232 2.36 -5.91 -23.14
CA ASP A 232 1.85 -6.94 -24.06
C ASP A 232 2.21 -8.37 -23.60
N ASP A 233 3.18 -8.51 -22.66
CA ASP A 233 3.70 -9.79 -22.18
C ASP A 233 3.26 -10.14 -20.75
N VAL A 234 2.44 -9.28 -20.14
CA VAL A 234 1.91 -9.54 -18.78
C VAL A 234 0.94 -10.72 -18.82
N THR A 235 1.14 -11.69 -17.94
CA THR A 235 0.20 -12.77 -17.69
C THR A 235 -0.65 -12.47 -16.45
N PHE A 236 -0.96 -13.46 -15.62
CA PHE A 236 -1.67 -13.26 -14.37
C PHE A 236 -0.89 -13.87 -13.19
N GLY A 237 -1.31 -13.50 -11.99
CA GLY A 237 -0.72 -14.05 -10.78
C GLY A 237 -1.64 -13.89 -9.59
N PHE A 238 -1.38 -14.68 -8.57
CA PHE A 238 -2.15 -14.69 -7.33
C PHE A 238 -1.29 -14.36 -6.13
N ASN A 239 -1.88 -13.64 -5.18
CA ASN A 239 -1.38 -13.54 -3.82
C ASN A 239 -2.12 -14.53 -2.95
N ILE A 240 -1.39 -15.29 -2.15
CA ILE A 240 -1.94 -16.19 -1.15
C ILE A 240 -1.41 -15.81 0.24
N SER A 241 -2.01 -16.36 1.29
CA SER A 241 -1.53 -16.13 2.64
C SER A 241 -0.20 -16.84 2.89
N ASN A 242 0.56 -16.35 3.87
CA ASN A 242 1.81 -16.99 4.27
C ASN A 242 1.59 -18.46 4.67
N ARG A 243 0.53 -18.75 5.43
CA ARG A 243 0.19 -20.14 5.81
C ARG A 243 -0.06 -21.05 4.60
N GLN A 244 -0.77 -20.56 3.59
CA GLN A 244 -0.99 -21.32 2.35
C GLN A 244 0.32 -21.51 1.59
N GLY A 245 1.14 -20.47 1.47
CA GLY A 245 2.43 -20.53 0.79
C GLY A 245 3.40 -21.51 1.44
N GLU A 246 3.57 -21.45 2.75
CA GLU A 246 4.43 -22.37 3.50
C GLU A 246 3.94 -23.83 3.43
N ARG A 247 2.62 -24.05 3.39
CA ARG A 247 2.05 -25.38 3.18
C ARG A 247 2.40 -25.94 1.79
N LEU A 248 2.22 -25.13 0.73
CA LEU A 248 2.58 -25.53 -0.63
C LEU A 248 4.08 -25.79 -0.77
N ARG A 249 4.90 -24.89 -0.21
CA ARG A 249 6.35 -25.07 -0.15
C ARG A 249 6.75 -26.37 0.51
N SER A 250 6.16 -26.70 1.66
CA SER A 250 6.47 -27.93 2.40
C SER A 250 6.14 -29.19 1.57
N LEU A 251 5.04 -29.19 0.80
CA LEU A 251 4.71 -30.29 -0.12
C LEU A 251 5.78 -30.45 -1.20
N LEU A 252 6.19 -29.35 -1.83
CA LEU A 252 7.24 -29.36 -2.85
C LEU A 252 8.60 -29.84 -2.30
N GLU A 253 8.98 -29.37 -1.11
CA GLU A 253 10.22 -29.79 -0.44
C GLU A 253 10.20 -31.27 0.01
N SER A 254 9.01 -31.85 0.26
CA SER A 254 8.87 -33.28 0.52
C SER A 254 8.91 -34.17 -0.76
N GLY A 255 8.98 -33.54 -1.93
CA GLY A 255 9.01 -34.20 -3.21
C GLY A 255 7.63 -34.51 -3.80
N GLU A 256 6.56 -33.97 -3.21
CA GLU A 256 5.21 -34.11 -3.75
C GLU A 256 5.06 -33.26 -5.02
N ARG A 257 4.36 -33.81 -6.01
CA ARG A 257 3.97 -33.08 -7.21
C ARG A 257 2.73 -32.22 -6.87
N VAL A 258 2.86 -30.93 -7.02
CA VAL A 258 1.74 -29.98 -6.83
C VAL A 258 1.34 -29.42 -8.18
N VAL A 259 0.06 -29.53 -8.53
CA VAL A 259 -0.52 -28.94 -9.74
C VAL A 259 -1.59 -27.94 -9.33
N LEU A 260 -1.52 -26.74 -9.91
CA LEU A 260 -2.50 -25.70 -9.71
C LEU A 260 -3.34 -25.50 -10.97
N HIS A 261 -4.60 -25.12 -10.77
CA HIS A 261 -5.45 -24.50 -11.77
C HIS A 261 -5.67 -23.05 -11.37
N GLY A 262 -5.30 -22.13 -12.23
CA GLY A 262 -5.54 -20.70 -12.07
C GLY A 262 -6.34 -20.15 -13.23
N GLN A 263 -7.42 -19.44 -12.92
CA GLN A 263 -8.29 -18.79 -13.90
C GLN A 263 -8.48 -17.32 -13.51
N ALA A 264 -8.40 -16.44 -14.50
CA ALA A 264 -8.66 -15.00 -14.35
C ALA A 264 -9.45 -14.51 -15.55
N GLU A 265 -10.58 -13.84 -15.31
CA GLU A 265 -11.52 -13.38 -16.31
C GLU A 265 -11.80 -11.88 -16.11
N GLY A 266 -11.92 -11.16 -17.22
CA GLY A 266 -12.19 -9.73 -17.25
C GLY A 266 -11.54 -9.06 -18.44
N ILE A 267 -11.37 -7.75 -18.37
CA ILE A 267 -10.79 -6.96 -19.45
C ILE A 267 -9.26 -7.07 -19.44
N GLY A 268 -8.65 -7.08 -18.24
CA GLY A 268 -7.20 -7.02 -18.09
C GLY A 268 -6.66 -5.60 -18.24
N LEU A 269 -5.51 -5.48 -18.89
CA LEU A 269 -4.84 -4.20 -19.15
C LEU A 269 -5.49 -3.52 -20.37
N GLU A 270 -6.09 -2.36 -20.16
CA GLU A 270 -6.73 -1.54 -21.20
C GLU A 270 -6.56 -0.05 -20.87
N PRO A 271 -6.60 0.84 -21.88
CA PRO A 271 -6.67 2.28 -21.61
C PRO A 271 -7.97 2.66 -20.90
N PHE A 272 -7.86 3.28 -19.74
CA PHE A 272 -8.97 3.85 -18.98
C PHE A 272 -8.65 5.30 -18.58
N TYR A 273 -9.31 5.78 -17.55
CA TYR A 273 -9.10 7.13 -17.02
C TYR A 273 -8.76 7.09 -15.54
N MET A 274 -7.83 7.95 -15.16
CA MET A 274 -7.67 8.32 -13.77
C MET A 274 -8.58 9.50 -13.46
N ASP A 275 -9.47 9.30 -12.52
CA ASP A 275 -10.50 10.24 -12.14
C ASP A 275 -10.10 10.97 -10.86
N VAL A 276 -9.86 12.26 -10.97
CA VAL A 276 -9.53 13.12 -9.83
C VAL A 276 -10.76 13.91 -9.43
N VAL A 277 -11.25 13.68 -8.21
CA VAL A 277 -12.35 14.49 -7.67
C VAL A 277 -11.78 15.82 -7.20
N VAL A 278 -12.29 16.91 -7.75
CA VAL A 278 -11.90 18.27 -7.42
C VAL A 278 -13.07 18.97 -6.74
N ALA A 279 -12.79 19.67 -5.65
CA ALA A 279 -13.73 20.60 -5.02
C ALA A 279 -13.02 21.93 -4.72
N ARG A 280 -13.69 23.04 -5.01
CA ARG A 280 -13.15 24.38 -4.85
C ARG A 280 -14.10 25.26 -4.07
N ILE A 281 -13.57 25.93 -3.04
CA ILE A 281 -14.27 26.97 -2.28
C ILE A 281 -13.60 28.31 -2.60
N PRO A 282 -14.26 29.22 -3.32
CA PRO A 282 -13.67 30.51 -3.67
C PRO A 282 -13.39 31.35 -2.42
N GLY A 283 -12.20 31.94 -2.35
CA GLY A 283 -11.86 32.92 -1.32
C GLY A 283 -12.54 34.25 -1.59
N SER A 284 -12.98 34.95 -0.52
CA SER A 284 -13.65 36.25 -0.64
C SER A 284 -12.69 37.44 -0.64
N VAL A 285 -11.46 37.27 -0.18
CA VAL A 285 -10.49 38.39 0.02
C VAL A 285 -9.36 38.33 -1.02
N ARG A 286 -8.84 37.13 -1.30
CA ARG A 286 -7.75 36.90 -2.26
C ARG A 286 -8.06 35.65 -3.09
N PRO A 287 -9.04 35.74 -4.02
CA PRO A 287 -9.51 34.62 -4.80
C PRO A 287 -8.46 34.05 -5.77
N GLU A 288 -7.38 34.78 -6.02
CA GLU A 288 -6.24 34.37 -6.83
C GLU A 288 -5.21 33.51 -6.07
N GLU A 289 -5.31 33.42 -4.74
CA GLU A 289 -4.46 32.56 -3.92
C GLU A 289 -5.21 31.30 -3.57
N GLU A 290 -4.53 30.15 -3.72
CA GLU A 290 -5.12 28.84 -3.46
C GLU A 290 -4.36 28.12 -2.35
N LEU A 291 -5.10 27.47 -1.45
CA LEU A 291 -4.62 26.46 -0.54
C LEU A 291 -5.11 25.11 -1.03
N VAL A 292 -4.18 24.24 -1.44
CA VAL A 292 -4.50 22.93 -2.00
C VAL A 292 -4.34 21.85 -0.95
N PHE A 293 -5.40 21.04 -0.78
CA PHE A 293 -5.35 19.78 -0.04
C PHE A 293 -5.44 18.63 -1.04
N ALA A 294 -4.50 17.72 -0.99
CA ALA A 294 -4.50 16.53 -1.84
C ALA A 294 -4.44 15.26 -1.00
N ALA A 295 -5.26 14.29 -1.38
CA ALA A 295 -5.25 12.95 -0.80
C ALA A 295 -5.49 11.92 -1.90
N HIS A 296 -4.81 10.76 -1.84
CA HIS A 296 -5.06 9.71 -2.82
C HIS A 296 -6.33 8.92 -2.47
N LEU A 297 -7.06 8.53 -3.51
CA LEU A 297 -8.29 7.74 -3.39
C LEU A 297 -8.04 6.26 -3.71
N ASP A 298 -7.02 5.97 -4.52
CA ASP A 298 -6.64 4.63 -4.92
C ASP A 298 -6.13 3.79 -3.75
N HIS A 299 -6.63 2.57 -3.66
CA HIS A 299 -6.15 1.56 -2.73
C HIS A 299 -6.72 0.18 -3.10
N PRO A 300 -5.93 -0.90 -3.02
CA PRO A 300 -6.47 -2.25 -3.11
C PRO A 300 -7.43 -2.53 -1.93
N LYS A 301 -8.45 -3.34 -2.19
CA LYS A 301 -9.45 -3.73 -1.19
C LYS A 301 -9.01 -5.00 -0.48
#